data_0f327b5eb214f132abfa0236de510571
#
_entry.id   0f327b5eb214f132abfa0236de510571
#
_cell.length_a   1.000
_cell.length_b   1.000
_cell.length_c   1.000
_cell.angle_alpha   90.00
_cell.angle_beta   90.00
_cell.angle_gamma   90.00
#
_symmetry.space_group_name_H-M   'P 1'
#
loop_
_entity.id
_entity.type
_entity.pdbx_description
1 polymer ?
#
loop_
_entity_poly.entity_id
_entity_poly.type
_entity_poly.pdbx_seq_one_letter_code
_entity_poly.pdbx_strand_id
1 'polypeptide(L)'
;TNPITYTPIKPKELTKRYKRKIDSAIDFLNKKLPDVKEETYTEPILTVSGKTKILEKAVELIQSAKKNVYISIFAQDFKHLEQYLLDAYNRGLDVKIVKYDNFICNFGRTFVHLGIPLLEHYKVGKFIFLAVDNEEGIFGITDNQKDNNADVTWTKNPEIVFLIKAFMVHDMYLIDIGENFPEQLRYFYGAGLKKLRDKILH
;
A
#
# COMPACT_ATOMS: atom_id res chain seq x y z
N THR A 1 -33.61 48.04 -24.72
CA THR A 1 -32.70 46.94 -24.33
C THR A 1 -33.44 45.63 -24.60
N ASN A 2 -32.95 44.84 -25.59
CA ASN A 2 -33.53 43.52 -25.85
C ASN A 2 -33.19 42.60 -24.71
N PRO A 3 -34.17 41.84 -24.16
CA PRO A 3 -33.93 40.91 -23.10
C PRO A 3 -33.04 39.75 -23.60
N ILE A 4 -31.98 39.43 -22.87
CA ILE A 4 -31.14 38.24 -23.12
C ILE A 4 -31.92 37.01 -22.70
N THR A 5 -32.26 36.14 -23.62
CA THR A 5 -32.99 34.90 -23.37
C THR A 5 -31.98 33.75 -23.30
N TYR A 6 -31.96 33.00 -22.22
CA TYR A 6 -31.14 31.79 -22.05
C TYR A 6 -31.95 30.54 -22.34
N THR A 7 -31.43 29.69 -23.23
CA THR A 7 -32.04 28.37 -23.50
C THR A 7 -31.15 27.29 -22.86
N PRO A 8 -31.67 26.43 -21.98
CA PRO A 8 -30.90 25.40 -21.34
C PRO A 8 -30.44 24.33 -22.35
N ILE A 9 -29.20 23.92 -22.25
CA ILE A 9 -28.65 22.82 -23.07
C ILE A 9 -29.19 21.49 -22.53
N LYS A 10 -29.65 20.60 -23.44
CA LYS A 10 -30.11 19.27 -23.05
C LYS A 10 -28.96 18.48 -22.39
N PRO A 11 -29.22 17.71 -21.29
CA PRO A 11 -28.17 16.96 -20.57
C PRO A 11 -27.34 16.06 -21.49
N LYS A 12 -27.95 15.36 -22.43
CA LYS A 12 -27.25 14.51 -23.43
C LYS A 12 -26.31 15.31 -24.35
N GLU A 13 -26.64 16.53 -24.65
CA GLU A 13 -25.79 17.40 -25.48
C GLU A 13 -24.61 17.95 -24.68
N LEU A 14 -24.85 18.29 -23.43
CA LEU A 14 -23.82 18.71 -22.49
C LEU A 14 -22.78 17.61 -22.27
N THR A 15 -23.21 16.39 -21.96
CA THR A 15 -22.31 15.23 -21.76
C THR A 15 -21.51 14.90 -23.03
N LYS A 16 -22.15 14.96 -24.21
CA LYS A 16 -21.47 14.76 -25.50
C LYS A 16 -20.41 15.80 -25.77
N ARG A 17 -20.65 17.07 -25.39
CA ARG A 17 -19.69 18.16 -25.50
C ARG A 17 -18.47 17.96 -24.61
N TYR A 18 -18.69 17.56 -23.35
CA TYR A 18 -17.60 17.28 -22.42
C TYR A 18 -16.79 16.05 -22.83
N LYS A 19 -17.44 14.98 -23.28
CA LYS A 19 -16.74 13.80 -23.81
C LYS A 19 -15.80 14.17 -24.94
N ARG A 20 -16.25 14.94 -25.95
CA ARG A 20 -15.39 15.39 -27.05
C ARG A 20 -14.19 16.20 -26.56
N LYS A 21 -14.37 17.07 -25.55
CA LYS A 21 -13.26 17.84 -24.99
C LYS A 21 -12.22 16.95 -24.31
N ILE A 22 -12.68 15.94 -23.57
CA ILE A 22 -11.80 14.98 -22.90
C ILE A 22 -11.05 14.16 -23.96
N ASP A 23 -11.76 13.60 -24.94
CA ASP A 23 -11.16 12.80 -26.01
C ASP A 23 -10.09 13.62 -26.77
N SER A 24 -10.40 14.90 -27.12
CA SER A 24 -9.43 15.79 -27.76
C SER A 24 -8.21 16.10 -26.91
N ALA A 25 -8.38 16.23 -25.58
CA ALA A 25 -7.27 16.46 -24.67
C ALA A 25 -6.38 15.19 -24.55
N ILE A 26 -6.99 14.02 -24.51
CA ILE A 26 -6.28 12.73 -24.51
C ILE A 26 -5.49 12.57 -25.81
N ASP A 27 -6.10 12.84 -26.99
CA ASP A 27 -5.44 12.77 -28.28
C ASP A 27 -4.25 13.74 -28.38
N PHE A 28 -4.41 14.94 -27.83
CA PHE A 28 -3.33 15.92 -27.77
C PHE A 28 -2.16 15.42 -26.91
N LEU A 29 -2.46 14.89 -25.73
CA LEU A 29 -1.45 14.33 -24.83
C LEU A 29 -0.74 13.13 -25.48
N ASN A 30 -1.48 12.21 -26.08
CA ASN A 30 -0.91 11.04 -26.78
C ASN A 30 0.02 11.42 -27.94
N LYS A 31 -0.21 12.58 -28.58
CA LYS A 31 0.68 13.09 -29.62
C LYS A 31 1.92 13.80 -29.09
N LYS A 32 1.83 14.38 -27.89
CA LYS A 32 2.91 15.23 -27.34
C LYS A 32 3.80 14.49 -26.34
N LEU A 33 3.25 13.54 -25.57
CA LEU A 33 4.02 12.79 -24.58
C LEU A 33 5.16 11.94 -25.19
N PRO A 34 5.02 11.30 -26.38
CA PRO A 34 6.12 10.55 -26.98
C PRO A 34 7.38 11.40 -27.29
N ASP A 35 7.21 12.72 -27.46
CA ASP A 35 8.33 13.64 -27.71
C ASP A 35 9.07 14.08 -26.43
N VAL A 36 8.50 13.76 -25.26
CA VAL A 36 9.17 13.97 -23.97
C VAL A 36 10.20 12.88 -23.81
N LYS A 37 11.48 13.19 -24.05
CA LYS A 37 12.58 12.27 -23.74
C LYS A 37 12.50 11.95 -22.26
N GLU A 38 12.32 10.68 -21.93
CA GLU A 38 12.63 10.19 -20.59
C GLU A 38 14.12 10.46 -20.37
N GLU A 39 14.46 11.50 -19.63
CA GLU A 39 15.77 11.57 -19.03
C GLU A 39 15.90 10.31 -18.18
N THR A 40 17.03 9.62 -18.27
CA THR A 40 17.37 8.45 -17.46
C THR A 40 17.43 8.89 -15.98
N TYR A 41 16.26 9.03 -15.38
CA TYR A 41 16.16 9.25 -13.94
C TYR A 41 16.53 7.94 -13.26
N THR A 42 17.45 8.03 -12.33
CA THR A 42 17.51 7.11 -11.19
C THR A 42 16.09 6.80 -10.76
N GLU A 43 15.78 5.53 -10.65
CA GLU A 43 14.44 4.99 -10.45
C GLU A 43 13.59 5.82 -9.48
N PRO A 44 12.35 6.18 -9.85
CA PRO A 44 11.60 7.24 -9.17
C PRO A 44 11.28 6.87 -7.72
N ILE A 45 11.47 7.84 -6.84
CA ILE A 45 10.95 7.84 -5.48
C ILE A 45 9.86 8.90 -5.46
N LEU A 46 8.60 8.48 -5.44
CA LEU A 46 7.46 9.38 -5.55
C LEU A 46 6.56 9.28 -4.32
N THR A 47 5.99 10.40 -3.92
CA THR A 47 4.98 10.44 -2.87
C THR A 47 3.60 10.30 -3.49
N VAL A 48 2.80 9.37 -2.95
CA VAL A 48 1.38 9.21 -3.26
C VAL A 48 0.58 9.68 -2.06
N SER A 49 -0.17 10.77 -2.24
CA SER A 49 -0.94 11.42 -1.18
C SER A 49 -2.43 11.13 -1.29
N GLY A 50 -3.05 10.83 -0.15
CA GLY A 50 -4.48 10.57 -0.03
C GLY A 50 -4.83 9.09 -0.09
N LYS A 51 -5.62 8.65 0.88
CA LYS A 51 -5.94 7.23 1.11
C LYS A 51 -6.46 6.51 -0.14
N THR A 52 -7.37 7.13 -0.88
CA THR A 52 -7.94 6.52 -2.10
C THR A 52 -6.86 6.23 -3.14
N LYS A 53 -5.99 7.21 -3.42
CA LYS A 53 -4.90 7.04 -4.39
C LYS A 53 -3.86 6.01 -3.95
N ILE A 54 -3.60 5.93 -2.64
CA ILE A 54 -2.70 4.93 -2.06
C ILE A 54 -3.26 3.52 -2.30
N LEU A 55 -4.54 3.30 -2.02
CA LEU A 55 -5.19 2.01 -2.25
C LEU A 55 -5.28 1.67 -3.74
N GLU A 56 -5.59 2.63 -4.60
CA GLU A 56 -5.57 2.46 -6.06
C GLU A 56 -4.17 2.04 -6.55
N LYS A 57 -3.11 2.69 -6.04
CA LYS A 57 -1.72 2.31 -6.38
C LYS A 57 -1.36 0.92 -5.86
N ALA A 58 -1.79 0.56 -4.65
CA ALA A 58 -1.60 -0.78 -4.13
C ALA A 58 -2.31 -1.84 -5.00
N VAL A 59 -3.54 -1.57 -5.45
CA VAL A 59 -4.28 -2.44 -6.37
C VAL A 59 -3.52 -2.62 -7.69
N GLU A 60 -3.05 -1.52 -8.29
CA GLU A 60 -2.25 -1.55 -9.54
C GLU A 60 -1.04 -2.48 -9.39
N LEU A 61 -0.26 -2.34 -8.30
CA LEU A 61 0.92 -3.15 -8.04
C LEU A 61 0.57 -4.64 -7.85
N ILE A 62 -0.48 -4.94 -7.08
CA ILE A 62 -0.90 -6.33 -6.84
C ILE A 62 -1.38 -6.99 -8.14
N GLN A 63 -2.11 -6.24 -8.97
CA GLN A 63 -2.60 -6.74 -10.26
C GLN A 63 -1.47 -6.98 -11.27
N SER A 64 -0.44 -6.13 -11.28
CA SER A 64 0.71 -6.24 -12.18
C SER A 64 1.71 -7.32 -11.76
N ALA A 65 1.67 -7.78 -10.51
CA ALA A 65 2.58 -8.78 -9.95
C ALA A 65 2.54 -10.11 -10.71
N LYS A 66 3.73 -10.72 -10.90
CA LYS A 66 3.95 -11.94 -11.67
C LYS A 66 4.52 -13.11 -10.87
N LYS A 67 5.17 -12.82 -9.72
CA LYS A 67 5.90 -13.81 -8.91
C LYS A 67 5.45 -13.81 -7.47
N ASN A 68 5.50 -12.66 -6.81
CA ASN A 68 5.23 -12.57 -5.38
C ASN A 68 4.63 -11.23 -4.97
N VAL A 69 3.85 -11.26 -3.89
CA VAL A 69 3.27 -10.10 -3.23
C VAL A 69 3.52 -10.22 -1.73
N TYR A 70 4.30 -9.33 -1.17
CA TYR A 70 4.53 -9.23 0.28
C TYR A 70 3.87 -7.94 0.78
N ILE A 71 3.01 -8.07 1.78
CA ILE A 71 2.26 -6.94 2.31
C ILE A 71 2.17 -6.99 3.84
N SER A 72 2.37 -5.84 4.47
CA SER A 72 2.07 -5.63 5.89
C SER A 72 0.95 -4.60 6.00
N ILE A 73 -0.16 -4.93 6.68
CA ILE A 73 -1.40 -4.19 6.54
C ILE A 73 -2.32 -4.32 7.77
N PHE A 74 -3.16 -3.32 7.99
CA PHE A 74 -4.27 -3.32 8.95
C PHE A 74 -5.58 -3.77 8.30
N ALA A 75 -6.51 -4.33 9.11
CA ALA A 75 -7.81 -4.84 8.65
C ALA A 75 -8.62 -3.85 7.81
N GLN A 76 -8.58 -2.56 8.17
CA GLN A 76 -9.31 -1.52 7.48
C GLN A 76 -8.90 -1.40 6.01
N ASP A 77 -7.59 -1.44 5.74
CA ASP A 77 -7.06 -1.32 4.39
C ASP A 77 -7.08 -2.67 3.66
N PHE A 78 -6.90 -3.78 4.40
CA PHE A 78 -7.04 -5.13 3.86
C PHE A 78 -8.39 -5.37 3.17
N LYS A 79 -9.50 -4.90 3.76
CA LYS A 79 -10.84 -5.02 3.17
C LYS A 79 -10.96 -4.48 1.74
N HIS A 80 -10.17 -3.47 1.41
CA HIS A 80 -10.13 -2.88 0.07
C HIS A 80 -9.24 -3.66 -0.89
N LEU A 81 -8.25 -4.40 -0.37
CA LEU A 81 -7.26 -5.13 -1.17
C LEU A 81 -7.51 -6.64 -1.21
N GLU A 82 -8.40 -7.17 -0.36
CA GLU A 82 -8.62 -8.61 -0.16
C GLU A 82 -8.86 -9.35 -1.47
N GLN A 83 -9.78 -8.87 -2.30
CA GLN A 83 -10.11 -9.53 -3.57
C GLN A 83 -8.91 -9.57 -4.52
N TYR A 84 -8.14 -8.50 -4.60
CA TYR A 84 -6.96 -8.43 -5.48
C TYR A 84 -5.81 -9.32 -5.01
N LEU A 85 -5.63 -9.43 -3.68
CA LEU A 85 -4.67 -10.35 -3.07
C LEU A 85 -5.09 -11.82 -3.28
N LEU A 86 -6.40 -12.12 -3.16
CA LEU A 86 -6.94 -13.43 -3.47
C LEU A 86 -6.76 -13.78 -4.94
N ASP A 87 -7.00 -12.84 -5.84
CA ASP A 87 -6.78 -13.04 -7.28
C ASP A 87 -5.30 -13.28 -7.60
N ALA A 88 -4.39 -12.58 -6.93
CA ALA A 88 -2.95 -12.82 -7.04
C ALA A 88 -2.59 -14.22 -6.55
N TYR A 89 -3.12 -14.65 -5.41
CA TYR A 89 -2.94 -16.02 -4.90
C TYR A 89 -3.48 -17.08 -5.85
N ASN A 90 -4.68 -16.87 -6.41
CA ASN A 90 -5.30 -17.78 -7.40
C ASN A 90 -4.53 -17.85 -8.72
N ARG A 91 -3.78 -16.81 -9.08
CA ARG A 91 -2.81 -16.82 -10.18
C ARG A 91 -1.54 -17.64 -9.87
N GLY A 92 -1.41 -18.15 -8.65
CA GLY A 92 -0.25 -18.96 -8.21
C GLY A 92 0.93 -18.14 -7.70
N LEU A 93 0.74 -16.84 -7.37
CA LEU A 93 1.79 -16.01 -6.81
C LEU A 93 2.05 -16.38 -5.35
N ASP A 94 3.31 -16.19 -4.90
CA ASP A 94 3.68 -16.30 -3.49
C ASP A 94 3.18 -15.07 -2.72
N VAL A 95 2.00 -15.18 -2.07
CA VAL A 95 1.37 -14.11 -1.31
C VAL A 95 1.66 -14.27 0.17
N LYS A 96 2.35 -13.29 0.78
CA LYS A 96 2.65 -13.23 2.22
C LYS A 96 2.06 -11.96 2.84
N ILE A 97 1.34 -12.13 3.95
CA ILE A 97 0.57 -11.07 4.60
C ILE A 97 0.95 -10.98 6.08
N VAL A 98 1.56 -9.87 6.49
CA VAL A 98 1.76 -9.54 7.91
C VAL A 98 0.58 -8.69 8.37
N LYS A 99 -0.13 -9.18 9.38
CA LYS A 99 -1.33 -8.54 9.94
C LYS A 99 -0.95 -7.73 11.18
N TYR A 100 -1.29 -6.44 11.19
CA TYR A 100 -1.08 -5.56 12.33
C TYR A 100 -2.30 -5.47 13.27
N ASP A 101 -3.39 -6.16 12.95
CA ASP A 101 -4.56 -6.36 13.79
C ASP A 101 -5.27 -7.67 13.44
N ASN A 102 -6.30 -8.03 14.21
CA ASN A 102 -7.02 -9.27 13.97
C ASN A 102 -8.03 -9.13 12.84
N PHE A 103 -7.76 -9.82 11.74
CA PHE A 103 -8.72 -10.06 10.67
C PHE A 103 -8.53 -11.47 10.09
N ILE A 104 -9.61 -11.99 9.48
CA ILE A 104 -9.59 -13.31 8.86
C ILE A 104 -9.02 -13.18 7.45
N CYS A 105 -8.06 -14.04 7.12
CA CYS A 105 -7.54 -14.22 5.77
C CYS A 105 -7.26 -15.72 5.57
N ASN A 106 -7.95 -16.35 4.62
CA ASN A 106 -7.92 -17.81 4.42
C ASN A 106 -7.09 -18.20 3.17
N PHE A 107 -6.26 -17.31 2.68
CA PHE A 107 -5.38 -17.56 1.53
C PHE A 107 -3.99 -16.97 1.77
N GLY A 108 -3.01 -17.45 1.01
CA GLY A 108 -1.63 -17.03 1.19
C GLY A 108 -1.02 -17.50 2.52
N ARG A 109 0.18 -17.00 2.83
CA ARG A 109 0.81 -17.22 4.14
C ARG A 109 0.64 -15.98 5.01
N THR A 110 -0.04 -16.12 6.13
CA THR A 110 -0.35 -15.01 7.05
C THR A 110 0.47 -15.08 8.32
N PHE A 111 0.87 -13.91 8.83
CA PHE A 111 1.63 -13.72 10.05
C PHE A 111 0.96 -12.64 10.90
N VAL A 112 0.77 -12.86 12.20
CA VAL A 112 0.19 -11.87 13.12
C VAL A 112 1.30 -11.17 13.88
N HIS A 113 1.44 -9.86 13.69
CA HIS A 113 2.54 -9.09 14.25
C HIS A 113 2.50 -9.08 15.78
N LEU A 114 3.63 -9.39 16.43
CA LEU A 114 3.75 -9.51 17.89
C LEU A 114 3.76 -8.17 18.64
N GLY A 115 4.01 -7.07 17.95
CA GLY A 115 4.21 -5.74 18.51
C GLY A 115 3.01 -4.81 18.45
N ILE A 116 1.78 -5.32 18.25
CA ILE A 116 0.55 -4.49 18.19
C ILE A 116 0.43 -3.51 19.36
N PRO A 117 0.67 -3.91 20.64
CA PRO A 117 0.61 -2.98 21.77
C PRO A 117 1.64 -1.83 21.70
N LEU A 118 2.76 -2.04 21.03
CA LEU A 118 3.80 -1.02 20.85
C LEU A 118 3.36 0.05 19.86
N LEU A 119 2.73 -0.35 18.78
CA LEU A 119 2.19 0.58 17.75
C LEU A 119 1.11 1.47 18.34
N GLU A 120 0.24 0.91 19.18
CA GLU A 120 -0.78 1.66 19.92
C GLU A 120 -0.15 2.67 20.90
N HIS A 121 0.93 2.27 21.58
CA HIS A 121 1.63 3.11 22.54
C HIS A 121 2.25 4.35 21.87
N TYR A 122 2.90 4.19 20.73
CA TYR A 122 3.54 5.31 20.02
C TYR A 122 2.56 6.16 19.21
N LYS A 123 1.28 5.80 19.14
CA LYS A 123 0.25 6.52 18.36
C LYS A 123 0.73 6.81 16.91
N VAL A 124 1.56 5.93 16.40
CA VAL A 124 1.90 5.92 14.98
C VAL A 124 0.62 5.55 14.26
N GLY A 125 0.18 6.34 13.28
CA GLY A 125 -1.00 6.05 12.49
C GLY A 125 -0.94 4.65 11.85
N LYS A 126 -1.97 4.28 11.12
CA LYS A 126 -1.92 3.04 10.33
C LYS A 126 -0.98 3.22 9.16
N PHE A 127 -0.26 2.19 8.80
CA PHE A 127 0.71 2.20 7.72
C PHE A 127 0.58 0.95 6.84
N ILE A 128 1.19 1.02 5.68
CA ILE A 128 1.29 -0.07 4.72
C ILE A 128 2.73 -0.25 4.30
N PHE A 129 3.16 -1.52 4.17
CA PHE A 129 4.33 -1.91 3.40
C PHE A 129 3.87 -2.91 2.36
N LEU A 130 4.23 -2.69 1.10
CA LEU A 130 3.94 -3.60 0.00
C LEU A 130 5.16 -3.67 -0.90
N ALA A 131 5.57 -4.89 -1.24
CA ALA A 131 6.60 -5.15 -2.25
C ALA A 131 6.08 -6.21 -3.21
N VAL A 132 6.23 -5.97 -4.51
CA VAL A 132 5.85 -6.88 -5.57
C VAL A 132 7.06 -7.24 -6.44
N ASP A 133 7.26 -8.52 -6.69
CA ASP A 133 8.26 -9.09 -7.61
C ASP A 133 9.72 -8.71 -7.31
N ASN A 134 10.01 -8.03 -6.20
CA ASN A 134 11.26 -7.32 -5.88
C ASN A 134 11.57 -6.15 -6.85
N GLU A 135 10.58 -5.65 -7.54
CA GLU A 135 10.72 -4.62 -8.58
C GLU A 135 10.06 -3.31 -8.18
N GLU A 136 8.94 -3.36 -7.46
CA GLU A 136 8.22 -2.17 -7.00
C GLU A 136 7.79 -2.31 -5.55
N GLY A 137 7.68 -1.17 -4.85
CA GLY A 137 7.17 -1.16 -3.49
C GLY A 137 6.54 0.16 -3.09
N ILE A 138 5.68 0.09 -2.08
CA ILE A 138 5.16 1.25 -1.35
C ILE A 138 5.35 1.07 0.14
N PHE A 139 5.60 2.17 0.83
CA PHE A 139 5.61 2.21 2.29
C PHE A 139 5.20 3.58 2.80
N GLY A 140 4.51 3.64 3.92
CA GLY A 140 4.12 4.88 4.55
C GLY A 140 2.82 4.80 5.31
N ILE A 141 2.29 5.95 5.69
CA ILE A 141 1.13 6.07 6.56
C ILE A 141 -0.15 6.14 5.73
N THR A 142 -1.10 5.26 6.00
CA THR A 142 -2.42 5.23 5.34
C THR A 142 -3.52 5.90 6.16
N ASP A 143 -3.28 6.14 7.45
CA ASP A 143 -4.21 6.80 8.34
C ASP A 143 -3.44 7.50 9.46
N ASN A 144 -3.26 8.81 9.35
CA ASN A 144 -2.68 9.63 10.38
C ASN A 144 -3.79 10.18 11.27
N GLN A 145 -3.85 9.71 12.52
CA GLN A 145 -4.88 10.14 13.50
C GLN A 145 -4.86 11.65 13.79
N LYS A 146 -3.77 12.36 13.47
CA LYS A 146 -3.63 13.79 13.79
C LYS A 146 -4.15 14.72 12.70
N ASP A 147 -3.93 14.40 11.42
CA ASP A 147 -4.11 15.37 10.33
C ASP A 147 -4.96 14.84 9.17
N ASN A 148 -5.51 13.62 9.24
CA ASN A 148 -6.13 12.93 8.10
C ASN A 148 -5.22 12.83 6.85
N ASN A 149 -3.94 13.10 6.97
CA ASN A 149 -3.00 13.00 5.87
C ASN A 149 -2.48 11.57 5.77
N ALA A 150 -2.73 10.97 4.64
CA ALA A 150 -2.20 9.67 4.26
C ALA A 150 -1.18 9.90 3.15
N ASP A 151 0.07 9.55 3.43
CA ASP A 151 1.18 9.68 2.48
C ASP A 151 2.02 8.41 2.48
N VAL A 152 2.27 7.88 1.30
CA VAL A 152 3.19 6.77 1.11
C VAL A 152 4.23 7.11 0.06
N THR A 153 5.39 6.52 0.19
CA THR A 153 6.41 6.51 -0.84
C THR A 153 6.19 5.32 -1.75
N TRP A 154 6.10 5.56 -3.05
CA TRP A 154 6.18 4.55 -4.09
C TRP A 154 7.53 4.62 -4.78
N THR A 155 8.11 3.45 -5.08
CA THR A 155 9.42 3.40 -5.70
C THR A 155 9.61 2.13 -6.54
N LYS A 156 10.48 2.25 -7.55
CA LYS A 156 11.10 1.14 -8.29
C LYS A 156 12.59 0.99 -7.94
N ASN A 157 13.11 1.84 -7.05
CA ASN A 157 14.51 1.76 -6.64
C ASN A 157 14.77 0.41 -5.93
N PRO A 158 15.67 -0.45 -6.47
CA PRO A 158 15.84 -1.82 -6.00
C PRO A 158 16.36 -1.91 -4.56
N GLU A 159 17.17 -0.94 -4.12
CA GLU A 159 17.70 -0.89 -2.76
C GLU A 159 16.57 -0.60 -1.77
N ILE A 160 15.67 0.32 -2.10
CA ILE A 160 14.54 0.66 -1.24
C ILE A 160 13.50 -0.47 -1.26
N VAL A 161 13.20 -1.05 -2.41
CA VAL A 161 12.31 -2.23 -2.51
C VAL A 161 12.86 -3.39 -1.69
N PHE A 162 14.17 -3.63 -1.74
CA PHE A 162 14.84 -4.60 -0.89
C PHE A 162 14.65 -4.29 0.60
N LEU A 163 14.83 -3.04 1.04
CA LEU A 163 14.62 -2.64 2.43
C LEU A 163 13.18 -2.83 2.89
N ILE A 164 12.20 -2.46 2.06
CA ILE A 164 10.77 -2.68 2.35
C ILE A 164 10.51 -4.18 2.58
N LYS A 165 11.00 -5.02 1.69
CA LYS A 165 10.85 -6.46 1.79
C LYS A 165 11.59 -7.04 2.99
N ALA A 166 12.83 -6.64 3.22
CA ALA A 166 13.65 -7.10 4.33
C ALA A 166 12.98 -6.80 5.68
N PHE A 167 12.40 -5.60 5.84
CA PHE A 167 11.63 -5.25 7.02
C PHE A 167 10.49 -6.25 7.28
N MET A 168 9.66 -6.53 6.27
CA MET A 168 8.57 -7.51 6.39
C MET A 168 9.07 -8.93 6.67
N VAL A 169 10.17 -9.35 6.05
CA VAL A 169 10.76 -10.68 6.27
C VAL A 169 11.30 -10.82 7.70
N HIS A 170 11.91 -9.77 8.26
CA HIS A 170 12.33 -9.78 9.67
C HIS A 170 11.14 -9.93 10.62
N ASP A 171 10.03 -9.24 10.35
CA ASP A 171 8.79 -9.44 11.11
C ASP A 171 8.31 -10.90 11.03
N MET A 172 8.29 -11.49 9.82
CA MET A 172 7.89 -12.88 9.62
C MET A 172 8.78 -13.86 10.41
N TYR A 173 10.10 -13.64 10.46
CA TYR A 173 11.00 -14.45 11.28
C TYR A 173 10.69 -14.34 12.76
N LEU A 174 10.49 -13.12 13.27
CA LEU A 174 10.17 -12.90 14.69
C LEU A 174 8.81 -13.53 15.06
N ILE A 175 7.83 -13.44 14.16
CA ILE A 175 6.51 -14.04 14.36
C ILE A 175 6.62 -15.57 14.40
N ASP A 176 7.30 -16.17 13.42
CA ASP A 176 7.51 -17.62 13.34
C ASP A 176 8.24 -18.15 14.58
N ILE A 177 9.29 -17.46 15.04
CA ILE A 177 10.00 -17.78 16.29
C ILE A 177 9.05 -17.64 17.49
N GLY A 178 8.23 -16.59 17.52
CA GLY A 178 7.25 -16.34 18.58
C GLY A 178 6.17 -17.41 18.70
N GLU A 179 5.72 -17.93 17.57
CA GLU A 179 4.73 -19.00 17.48
C GLU A 179 5.32 -20.36 17.88
N ASN A 180 6.55 -20.64 17.49
CA ASN A 180 7.19 -21.94 17.76
C ASN A 180 7.85 -22.04 19.14
N PHE A 181 8.27 -20.92 19.75
CA PHE A 181 8.98 -20.88 21.03
C PHE A 181 8.35 -19.93 22.06
N PRO A 182 7.03 -19.93 22.28
CA PRO A 182 6.34 -18.95 23.12
C PRO A 182 6.79 -18.99 24.59
N GLU A 183 6.99 -20.17 25.14
CA GLU A 183 7.40 -20.34 26.54
C GLU A 183 8.82 -19.87 26.79
N GLN A 184 9.75 -20.18 25.87
CA GLN A 184 11.16 -19.76 25.97
C GLN A 184 11.27 -18.24 25.86
N LEU A 185 10.55 -17.64 24.92
CA LEU A 185 10.54 -16.18 24.78
C LEU A 185 9.95 -15.49 25.98
N ARG A 186 8.86 -16.03 26.54
CA ARG A 186 8.26 -15.52 27.78
C ARG A 186 9.19 -15.64 28.98
N TYR A 187 9.91 -16.75 29.11
CA TYR A 187 10.90 -16.97 30.17
C TYR A 187 12.02 -15.95 30.11
N PHE A 188 12.66 -15.77 28.95
CA PHE A 188 13.79 -14.87 28.80
C PHE A 188 13.39 -13.40 28.76
N TYR A 189 12.33 -13.05 28.04
CA TYR A 189 12.01 -11.66 27.71
C TYR A 189 10.72 -11.13 28.34
N GLY A 190 9.99 -11.97 29.09
CA GLY A 190 8.72 -11.62 29.71
C GLY A 190 7.55 -11.57 28.72
N ALA A 191 6.34 -11.32 29.24
CA ALA A 191 5.14 -11.24 28.41
C ALA A 191 5.30 -10.17 27.33
N GLY A 192 4.96 -10.53 26.08
CA GLY A 192 5.03 -9.63 24.93
C GLY A 192 6.42 -9.05 24.69
N LEU A 193 7.50 -9.75 25.04
CA LEU A 193 8.91 -9.33 24.85
C LEU A 193 9.27 -8.02 25.58
N LYS A 194 8.61 -7.69 26.69
CA LYS A 194 8.78 -6.41 27.40
C LYS A 194 10.24 -6.16 27.81
N LYS A 195 10.91 -7.14 28.43
CA LYS A 195 12.32 -6.98 28.85
C LYS A 195 13.25 -6.72 27.67
N LEU A 196 12.96 -7.32 26.50
CA LEU A 196 13.76 -7.08 25.30
C LEU A 196 13.56 -5.66 24.79
N ARG A 197 12.33 -5.18 24.74
CA ARG A 197 12.02 -3.80 24.34
C ARG A 197 12.69 -2.78 25.27
N ASP A 198 12.52 -2.97 26.58
CA ASP A 198 13.13 -2.07 27.58
C ASP A 198 14.66 -2.01 27.43
N LYS A 199 15.29 -3.13 27.09
CA LYS A 199 16.75 -3.21 26.86
C LYS A 199 17.20 -2.49 25.57
N ILE A 200 16.38 -2.49 24.53
CA ILE A 200 16.75 -1.95 23.21
C ILE A 200 16.38 -0.46 23.09
N LEU A 201 15.28 -0.05 23.70
CA LEU A 201 14.72 1.30 23.51
C LEU A 201 15.07 2.28 24.64
N HIS A 202 15.68 1.81 25.74
CA HIS A 202 16.14 2.58 26.90
C HIS A 202 17.55 2.16 27.34
#